data_fc9dcec98768cc121d1550afb5750b03
#
_entry.id   fc9dcec98768cc121d1550afb5750b03
#
_cell.length_a   1.000
_cell.length_b   1.000
_cell.length_c   1.000
_cell.angle_alpha   90.00
_cell.angle_beta   90.00
_cell.angle_gamma   90.00
#
_symmetry.space_group_name_H-M   'P 1'
#
loop_
_entity.id
_entity.type
_entity.pdbx_description
1 polymer ?
#
loop_
_entity_poly.entity_id
_entity_poly.type
_entity_poly.pdbx_seq_one_letter_code
_entity_poly.pdbx_strand_id
1 'polypeptide(L)'
;MELFFPSAFLALALAHFVALLSPGPDFFLLVGYAARYRLRGSAGLCVGIAAGNALYIVLVIIGWSALRQFGWLFTLIELSGALYLLWIGSHLVRSQPQALALNEPRQRCPSLRKQILLGLGSALLNPKNALFYLALMTALLGPDVTLLQQATCGVWMVMVVLTWDLVLVSLMGLSSVQQKLSRALWLIERTAGVVLMGFGGWVLWRVI
;
A
#
# COMPACT_ATOMS: atom_id res chain seq x y z
N MET A 1 -3.58 -17.16 -19.48
CA MET A 1 -3.52 -16.23 -18.33
C MET A 1 -2.68 -16.79 -17.18
N GLU A 2 -2.72 -18.07 -16.94
CA GLU A 2 -1.96 -18.74 -15.85
C GLU A 2 -0.42 -18.65 -15.99
N LEU A 3 0.12 -18.38 -17.18
CA LEU A 3 1.56 -18.17 -17.37
C LEU A 3 2.07 -16.92 -16.64
N PHE A 4 1.27 -15.83 -16.63
CA PHE A 4 1.68 -14.53 -16.09
C PHE A 4 1.12 -14.25 -14.69
N PHE A 5 -0.06 -14.77 -14.38
CA PHE A 5 -0.72 -14.52 -13.11
C PHE A 5 -1.06 -15.83 -12.40
N PRO A 6 -0.74 -15.93 -11.10
CA PRO A 6 -1.12 -17.09 -10.29
C PRO A 6 -2.63 -17.15 -10.06
N SER A 7 -3.16 -18.29 -9.66
CA SER A 7 -4.58 -18.46 -9.36
C SER A 7 -5.08 -17.50 -8.26
N ALA A 8 -4.22 -17.16 -7.31
CA ALA A 8 -4.53 -16.21 -6.23
C ALA A 8 -4.43 -14.73 -6.63
N PHE A 9 -4.15 -14.40 -7.91
CA PHE A 9 -3.95 -13.01 -8.35
C PHE A 9 -5.13 -12.10 -7.99
N LEU A 10 -6.36 -12.55 -8.16
CA LEU A 10 -7.54 -11.72 -7.84
C LEU A 10 -7.60 -11.37 -6.34
N ALA A 11 -7.31 -12.33 -5.48
CA ALA A 11 -7.25 -12.11 -4.03
C ALA A 11 -6.12 -11.13 -3.67
N LEU A 12 -4.93 -11.29 -4.28
CA LEU A 12 -3.81 -10.35 -4.14
C LEU A 12 -4.22 -8.94 -4.59
N ALA A 13 -4.84 -8.82 -5.76
CA ALA A 13 -5.23 -7.54 -6.32
C ALA A 13 -6.25 -6.82 -5.42
N LEU A 14 -7.26 -7.54 -4.92
CA LEU A 14 -8.26 -6.99 -4.01
C LEU A 14 -7.64 -6.55 -2.69
N ALA A 15 -6.82 -7.41 -2.05
CA ALA A 15 -6.15 -7.08 -0.80
C ALA A 15 -5.22 -5.88 -0.95
N HIS A 16 -4.44 -5.81 -2.04
CA HIS A 16 -3.57 -4.69 -2.34
C HIS A 16 -4.36 -3.39 -2.52
N PHE A 17 -5.44 -3.42 -3.30
CA PHE A 17 -6.27 -2.23 -3.52
C PHE A 17 -6.93 -1.74 -2.21
N VAL A 18 -7.46 -2.66 -1.41
CA VAL A 18 -8.05 -2.31 -0.09
C VAL A 18 -7.00 -1.67 0.84
N ALA A 19 -5.78 -2.18 0.83
CA ALA A 19 -4.70 -1.58 1.63
C ALA A 19 -4.30 -0.18 1.16
N LEU A 20 -4.40 0.12 -0.15
CA LEU A 20 -4.20 1.48 -0.68
C LEU A 20 -5.28 2.46 -0.20
N LEU A 21 -6.51 1.99 -0.01
CA LEU A 21 -7.60 2.81 0.56
C LEU A 21 -7.33 3.15 2.03
N SER A 22 -6.54 2.34 2.74
CA SER A 22 -6.19 2.58 4.15
C SER A 22 -5.17 3.72 4.25
N PRO A 23 -5.54 4.89 4.80
CA PRO A 23 -4.63 6.00 4.93
C PRO A 23 -3.46 5.66 5.86
N GLY A 24 -2.27 6.01 5.41
CA GLY A 24 -1.02 5.88 6.13
C GLY A 24 -0.17 7.13 5.95
N PRO A 25 1.09 7.15 6.42
CA PRO A 25 1.98 8.30 6.26
C PRO A 25 2.06 8.82 4.83
N ASP A 26 2.15 7.94 3.83
CA ASP A 26 2.21 8.28 2.41
C ASP A 26 0.95 9.02 1.94
N PHE A 27 -0.23 8.52 2.36
CA PHE A 27 -1.51 9.14 2.04
C PHE A 27 -1.59 10.58 2.59
N PHE A 28 -1.27 10.78 3.88
CA PHE A 28 -1.33 12.12 4.49
C PHE A 28 -0.31 13.08 3.88
N LEU A 29 0.88 12.58 3.52
CA LEU A 29 1.89 13.35 2.81
C LEU A 29 1.38 13.80 1.43
N LEU A 30 0.79 12.87 0.65
CA LEU A 30 0.19 13.16 -0.66
C LEU A 30 -0.94 14.19 -0.56
N VAL A 31 -1.89 13.99 0.35
CA VAL A 31 -3.04 14.88 0.54
C VAL A 31 -2.56 16.28 0.95
N GLY A 32 -1.61 16.38 1.89
CA GLY A 32 -1.05 17.66 2.33
C GLY A 32 -0.34 18.41 1.20
N TYR A 33 0.47 17.69 0.39
CA TYR A 33 1.15 18.29 -0.77
C TYR A 33 0.16 18.66 -1.89
N ALA A 34 -0.80 17.80 -2.19
CA ALA A 34 -1.80 18.05 -3.22
C ALA A 34 -2.68 19.27 -2.88
N ALA A 35 -3.06 19.43 -1.61
CA ALA A 35 -3.81 20.59 -1.15
C ALA A 35 -3.04 21.90 -1.36
N ARG A 36 -1.69 21.90 -1.16
CA ARG A 36 -0.84 23.10 -1.27
C ARG A 36 -0.35 23.35 -2.70
N TYR A 37 0.12 22.32 -3.39
CA TYR A 37 0.88 22.43 -4.63
C TYR A 37 0.17 21.83 -5.84
N ARG A 38 -0.99 21.19 -5.63
CA ARG A 38 -1.75 20.45 -6.65
C ARG A 38 -0.87 19.39 -7.34
N LEU A 39 -1.29 18.90 -8.50
CA LEU A 39 -0.58 17.84 -9.24
C LEU A 39 0.88 18.22 -9.54
N ARG A 40 1.14 19.46 -9.97
CA ARG A 40 2.47 19.91 -10.39
C ARG A 40 3.53 19.83 -9.29
N GLY A 41 3.12 20.03 -8.04
CA GLY A 41 4.04 19.96 -6.90
C GLY A 41 4.05 18.63 -6.17
N SER A 42 3.24 17.66 -6.63
CA SER A 42 3.04 16.37 -5.95
C SER A 42 3.28 15.15 -6.85
N ALA A 43 3.36 15.33 -8.17
CA ALA A 43 3.58 14.21 -9.09
C ALA A 43 4.90 13.47 -8.82
N GLY A 44 5.97 14.20 -8.50
CA GLY A 44 7.25 13.60 -8.12
C GLY A 44 7.16 12.78 -6.82
N LEU A 45 6.29 13.18 -5.88
CA LEU A 45 6.01 12.43 -4.67
C LEU A 45 5.43 11.05 -5.00
N CYS A 46 4.43 10.99 -5.91
CA CYS A 46 3.82 9.74 -6.36
C CYS A 46 4.88 8.79 -6.95
N VAL A 47 5.76 9.32 -7.80
CA VAL A 47 6.88 8.54 -8.36
C VAL A 47 7.81 8.03 -7.26
N GLY A 48 8.16 8.87 -6.28
CA GLY A 48 9.01 8.49 -5.16
C GLY A 48 8.39 7.39 -4.30
N ILE A 49 7.09 7.50 -3.97
CA ILE A 49 6.36 6.49 -3.21
C ILE A 49 6.29 5.18 -3.98
N ALA A 50 5.94 5.22 -5.27
CA ALA A 50 5.90 4.02 -6.11
C ALA A 50 7.28 3.34 -6.21
N ALA A 51 8.36 4.11 -6.31
CA ALA A 51 9.73 3.58 -6.32
C ALA A 51 10.11 2.92 -4.99
N GLY A 52 9.73 3.50 -3.85
CA GLY A 52 9.96 2.90 -2.53
C GLY A 52 9.19 1.59 -2.34
N ASN A 53 7.94 1.55 -2.78
CA ASN A 53 7.14 0.33 -2.79
C ASN A 53 7.73 -0.74 -3.72
N ALA A 54 8.21 -0.34 -4.91
CA ALA A 54 8.89 -1.24 -5.83
C ALA A 54 10.13 -1.88 -5.20
N LEU A 55 10.91 -1.12 -4.42
CA LEU A 55 12.07 -1.64 -3.73
C LEU A 55 11.69 -2.75 -2.73
N TYR A 56 10.64 -2.56 -1.93
CA TYR A 56 10.15 -3.60 -1.03
C TYR A 56 9.68 -4.84 -1.78
N ILE A 57 8.94 -4.68 -2.88
CA ILE A 57 8.47 -5.79 -3.71
C ILE A 57 9.67 -6.57 -4.26
N VAL A 58 10.68 -5.88 -4.79
CA VAL A 58 11.91 -6.51 -5.30
C VAL A 58 12.65 -7.27 -4.19
N LEU A 59 12.79 -6.68 -3.01
CA LEU A 59 13.42 -7.35 -1.86
C LEU A 59 12.67 -8.62 -1.44
N VAL A 60 11.33 -8.59 -1.46
CA VAL A 60 10.53 -9.77 -1.17
C VAL A 60 10.71 -10.84 -2.25
N ILE A 61 10.72 -10.47 -3.54
CA ILE A 61 10.92 -11.41 -4.65
C ILE A 61 12.31 -12.06 -4.58
N ILE A 62 13.36 -11.28 -4.34
CA ILE A 62 14.73 -11.80 -4.21
C ILE A 62 14.85 -12.72 -2.99
N GLY A 63 14.26 -12.33 -1.86
CA GLY A 63 14.25 -13.13 -0.63
C GLY A 63 13.41 -14.40 -0.75
N TRP A 64 12.48 -14.48 -1.68
CA TRP A 64 11.54 -15.59 -1.85
C TRP A 64 12.23 -16.94 -2.07
N SER A 65 13.25 -16.98 -2.92
CA SER A 65 14.00 -18.21 -3.22
C SER A 65 14.73 -18.76 -1.99
N ALA A 66 15.26 -17.89 -1.14
CA ALA A 66 15.89 -18.28 0.12
C ALA A 66 14.84 -18.77 1.15
N LEU A 67 13.69 -18.09 1.23
CA LEU A 67 12.59 -18.47 2.13
C LEU A 67 12.03 -19.86 1.80
N ARG A 68 11.91 -20.21 0.53
CA ARG A 68 11.41 -21.53 0.09
C ARG A 68 12.29 -22.71 0.52
N GLN A 69 13.57 -22.49 0.75
CA GLN A 69 14.48 -23.55 1.23
C GLN A 69 14.25 -23.92 2.68
N PHE A 70 13.63 -23.04 3.45
CA PHE A 70 13.36 -23.22 4.89
C PHE A 70 11.84 -23.18 5.15
N GLY A 71 11.16 -24.32 5.00
CA GLY A 71 9.69 -24.40 5.13
C GLY A 71 9.16 -23.81 6.44
N TRP A 72 9.85 -24.04 7.57
CA TRP A 72 9.47 -23.47 8.87
C TRP A 72 9.54 -21.93 8.87
N LEU A 73 10.54 -21.34 8.18
CA LEU A 73 10.71 -19.90 8.07
C LEU A 73 9.59 -19.30 7.22
N PHE A 74 9.21 -19.99 6.15
CA PHE A 74 8.09 -19.59 5.31
C PHE A 74 6.79 -19.52 6.13
N THR A 75 6.47 -20.57 6.89
CA THR A 75 5.30 -20.62 7.77
C THR A 75 5.33 -19.52 8.84
N LEU A 76 6.50 -19.27 9.44
CA LEU A 76 6.67 -18.20 10.43
C LEU A 76 6.34 -16.81 9.82
N ILE A 77 6.82 -16.55 8.61
CA ILE A 77 6.57 -15.29 7.91
C ILE A 77 5.08 -15.18 7.54
N GLU A 78 4.47 -16.25 7.04
CA GLU A 78 3.04 -16.30 6.70
C GLU A 78 2.16 -16.01 7.92
N LEU A 79 2.45 -16.65 9.06
CA LEU A 79 1.78 -16.38 10.33
C LEU A 79 1.99 -14.94 10.81
N SER A 80 3.22 -14.45 10.76
CA SER A 80 3.56 -13.07 11.16
C SER A 80 2.81 -12.05 10.27
N GLY A 81 2.72 -12.32 8.97
CA GLY A 81 1.98 -11.51 8.02
C GLY A 81 0.48 -11.51 8.30
N ALA A 82 -0.11 -12.67 8.59
CA ALA A 82 -1.52 -12.78 8.94
C ALA A 82 -1.83 -12.02 10.24
N LEU A 83 -1.02 -12.16 11.26
CA LEU A 83 -1.14 -11.42 12.52
C LEU A 83 -1.01 -9.91 12.30
N TYR A 84 -0.09 -9.48 11.42
CA TYR A 84 0.06 -8.08 11.07
C TYR A 84 -1.19 -7.53 10.35
N LEU A 85 -1.79 -8.27 9.41
CA LEU A 85 -3.03 -7.88 8.75
C LEU A 85 -4.19 -7.75 9.74
N LEU A 86 -4.30 -8.66 10.70
CA LEU A 86 -5.28 -8.59 11.80
C LEU A 86 -5.02 -7.37 12.69
N TRP A 87 -3.76 -7.12 13.06
CA TRP A 87 -3.38 -6.00 13.90
C TRP A 87 -3.71 -4.66 13.23
N ILE A 88 -3.26 -4.43 11.99
CA ILE A 88 -3.54 -3.18 11.28
C ILE A 88 -5.04 -3.03 11.00
N GLY A 89 -5.71 -4.11 10.60
CA GLY A 89 -7.15 -4.12 10.38
C GLY A 89 -7.93 -3.72 11.64
N SER A 90 -7.53 -4.23 12.82
CA SER A 90 -8.14 -3.87 14.10
C SER A 90 -7.99 -2.38 14.45
N HIS A 91 -6.85 -1.77 14.10
CA HIS A 91 -6.64 -0.32 14.28
C HIS A 91 -7.53 0.49 13.35
N LEU A 92 -7.65 0.07 12.09
CA LEU A 92 -8.48 0.75 11.10
C LEU A 92 -9.98 0.68 11.44
N VAL A 93 -10.46 -0.46 11.95
CA VAL A 93 -11.87 -0.60 12.39
C VAL A 93 -12.20 0.37 13.52
N ARG A 94 -11.23 0.76 14.36
CA ARG A 94 -11.40 1.72 15.45
C ARG A 94 -11.21 3.18 15.03
N SER A 95 -11.00 3.46 13.76
CA SER A 95 -10.83 4.81 13.25
C SER A 95 -12.03 5.71 13.58
N GLN A 96 -11.73 6.97 13.88
CA GLN A 96 -12.72 8.00 14.21
C GLN A 96 -12.66 9.15 13.21
N PRO A 97 -13.76 9.91 13.03
CA PRO A 97 -13.76 11.08 12.18
C PRO A 97 -12.65 12.07 12.56
N GLN A 98 -11.75 12.37 11.63
CA GLN A 98 -10.71 13.38 11.81
C GLN A 98 -10.82 14.44 10.72
N ALA A 99 -10.66 15.71 11.10
CA ALA A 99 -10.57 16.78 10.13
C ALA A 99 -9.18 16.81 9.48
N LEU A 100 -9.14 16.81 8.14
CA LEU A 100 -7.88 17.05 7.42
C LEU A 100 -7.50 18.52 7.58
N ALA A 101 -6.32 18.79 8.11
CA ALA A 101 -5.77 20.15 8.23
C ALA A 101 -5.32 20.65 6.85
N LEU A 102 -6.20 21.33 6.12
CA LEU A 102 -5.99 21.73 4.72
C LEU A 102 -5.63 23.22 4.54
N ASN A 103 -5.58 24.01 5.63
CA ASN A 103 -5.43 25.46 5.57
C ASN A 103 -4.01 25.92 5.87
N GLU A 104 -3.11 25.81 4.88
CA GLU A 104 -1.81 26.47 4.96
C GLU A 104 -1.55 27.37 3.73
N PRO A 105 -0.81 28.50 3.90
CA PRO A 105 -0.57 29.43 2.83
C PRO A 105 0.25 28.79 1.69
N ARG A 106 -0.03 29.19 0.46
CA ARG A 106 0.68 28.73 -0.76
C ARG A 106 2.16 29.03 -0.65
N GLN A 107 2.98 28.02 -0.52
CA GLN A 107 4.43 28.10 -0.57
C GLN A 107 4.95 27.87 -2.01
N ARG A 108 6.23 28.20 -2.25
CA ARG A 108 6.88 27.89 -3.53
C ARG A 108 6.85 26.39 -3.79
N CYS A 109 6.46 26.00 -5.01
CA CYS A 109 6.42 24.59 -5.43
C CYS A 109 7.81 23.94 -5.25
N PRO A 110 7.92 22.81 -4.54
CA PRO A 110 9.19 22.09 -4.37
C PRO A 110 9.73 21.59 -5.71
N SER A 111 11.07 21.51 -5.82
CA SER A 111 11.70 20.91 -7.01
C SER A 111 11.32 19.45 -7.17
N LEU A 112 11.29 18.92 -8.40
CA LEU A 112 10.96 17.54 -8.70
C LEU A 112 11.83 16.55 -7.91
N ARG A 113 13.13 16.80 -7.84
CA ARG A 113 14.06 15.99 -7.04
C ARG A 113 13.65 15.92 -5.56
N LYS A 114 13.28 17.06 -4.96
CA LYS A 114 12.82 17.11 -3.57
C LYS A 114 11.52 16.30 -3.39
N GLN A 115 10.60 16.41 -4.32
CA GLN A 115 9.35 15.61 -4.29
C GLN A 115 9.65 14.12 -4.33
N ILE A 116 10.49 13.66 -5.28
CA ILE A 116 10.84 12.22 -5.42
C ILE A 116 11.53 11.71 -4.16
N LEU A 117 12.52 12.45 -3.62
CA LEU A 117 13.24 12.02 -2.41
C LEU A 117 12.34 11.97 -1.18
N LEU A 118 11.40 12.90 -1.05
CA LEU A 118 10.42 12.88 0.05
C LEU A 118 9.46 11.71 -0.08
N GLY A 119 8.95 11.42 -1.28
CA GLY A 119 8.09 10.28 -1.52
C GLY A 119 8.80 8.95 -1.27
N LEU A 120 10.01 8.82 -1.77
CA LEU A 120 10.86 7.64 -1.54
C LEU A 120 11.15 7.44 -0.04
N GLY A 121 11.54 8.50 0.65
CA GLY A 121 11.80 8.45 2.09
C GLY A 121 10.54 8.10 2.89
N SER A 122 9.39 8.68 2.55
CA SER A 122 8.11 8.34 3.17
C SER A 122 7.81 6.85 3.03
N ALA A 123 7.87 6.30 1.81
CA ALA A 123 7.59 4.90 1.55
C ALA A 123 8.58 3.96 2.26
N LEU A 124 9.87 4.26 2.24
CA LEU A 124 10.90 3.41 2.86
C LEU A 124 10.89 3.46 4.38
N LEU A 125 10.50 4.57 4.99
CA LEU A 125 10.36 4.69 6.44
C LEU A 125 8.98 4.25 6.94
N ASN A 126 8.09 3.85 6.04
CA ASN A 126 6.74 3.41 6.39
C ASN A 126 6.74 1.90 6.73
N PRO A 127 6.67 1.51 8.00
CA PRO A 127 6.67 0.10 8.39
C PRO A 127 5.45 -0.65 7.85
N LYS A 128 4.34 0.06 7.58
CA LYS A 128 3.16 -0.52 6.94
C LYS A 128 3.51 -1.11 5.57
N ASN A 129 4.28 -0.39 4.75
CA ASN A 129 4.63 -0.85 3.39
C ASN A 129 5.50 -2.11 3.46
N ALA A 130 6.56 -2.11 4.26
CA ALA A 130 7.49 -3.24 4.39
C ALA A 130 6.76 -4.53 4.79
N LEU A 131 6.01 -4.46 5.88
CA LEU A 131 5.30 -5.61 6.44
C LEU A 131 4.12 -6.04 5.58
N PHE A 132 3.44 -5.07 4.95
CA PHE A 132 2.32 -5.35 4.06
C PHE A 132 2.75 -6.13 2.82
N TYR A 133 3.80 -5.70 2.10
CA TYR A 133 4.26 -6.43 0.92
C TYR A 133 4.79 -7.81 1.27
N LEU A 134 5.52 -7.93 2.37
CA LEU A 134 5.97 -9.23 2.84
C LEU A 134 4.77 -10.15 3.14
N ALA A 135 3.81 -9.68 3.94
CA ALA A 135 2.60 -10.42 4.29
C ALA A 135 1.77 -10.81 3.07
N LEU A 136 1.52 -9.84 2.17
CA LEU A 136 0.68 -10.05 1.00
C LEU A 136 1.27 -11.08 0.05
N MET A 137 2.57 -10.96 -0.26
CA MET A 137 3.22 -11.86 -1.20
C MET A 137 3.41 -13.26 -0.61
N THR A 138 3.74 -13.38 0.67
CA THR A 138 3.88 -14.69 1.33
C THR A 138 2.53 -15.39 1.48
N ALA A 139 1.51 -14.69 1.95
CA ALA A 139 0.21 -15.29 2.26
C ALA A 139 -0.59 -15.70 1.02
N LEU A 140 -0.47 -14.93 -0.08
CA LEU A 140 -1.34 -15.11 -1.25
C LEU A 140 -0.66 -15.79 -2.44
N LEU A 141 0.65 -15.66 -2.61
CA LEU A 141 1.31 -16.27 -3.75
C LEU A 141 1.68 -17.74 -3.56
N GLY A 142 1.90 -18.19 -2.34
CA GLY A 142 2.22 -19.60 -2.08
C GLY A 142 3.60 -20.06 -2.62
N PRO A 143 4.00 -21.30 -2.35
CA PRO A 143 5.33 -21.79 -2.73
C PRO A 143 5.52 -22.11 -4.23
N ASP A 144 4.43 -22.36 -4.96
CA ASP A 144 4.49 -22.84 -6.35
C ASP A 144 4.51 -21.72 -7.40
N VAL A 145 4.49 -20.46 -6.96
CA VAL A 145 4.45 -19.30 -7.87
C VAL A 145 5.81 -19.07 -8.51
N THR A 146 5.81 -18.97 -9.84
CA THR A 146 7.04 -18.75 -10.64
C THR A 146 7.57 -17.33 -10.47
N LEU A 147 8.87 -17.15 -10.74
CA LEU A 147 9.49 -15.82 -10.71
C LEU A 147 8.81 -14.84 -11.69
N LEU A 148 8.38 -15.33 -12.85
CA LEU A 148 7.66 -14.52 -13.85
C LEU A 148 6.33 -14.02 -13.27
N GLN A 149 5.56 -14.87 -12.61
CA GLN A 149 4.31 -14.50 -11.97
C GLN A 149 4.52 -13.51 -10.83
N GLN A 150 5.56 -13.71 -10.00
CA GLN A 150 5.92 -12.76 -8.94
C GLN A 150 6.29 -11.39 -9.50
N ALA A 151 7.13 -11.35 -10.54
CA ALA A 151 7.52 -10.12 -11.20
C ALA A 151 6.32 -9.39 -11.84
N THR A 152 5.42 -10.13 -12.50
CA THR A 152 4.22 -9.56 -13.11
C THR A 152 3.28 -8.98 -12.06
N CYS A 153 3.06 -9.69 -10.95
CA CYS A 153 2.31 -9.18 -9.80
C CYS A 153 2.97 -7.93 -9.21
N GLY A 154 4.31 -7.95 -9.08
CA GLY A 154 5.07 -6.81 -8.57
C GLY A 154 4.93 -5.57 -9.45
N VAL A 155 5.10 -5.71 -10.75
CA VAL A 155 4.91 -4.60 -11.71
C VAL A 155 3.48 -4.08 -11.64
N TRP A 156 2.49 -4.97 -11.61
CA TRP A 156 1.09 -4.60 -11.47
C TRP A 156 0.85 -3.79 -10.18
N MET A 157 1.35 -4.24 -9.03
CA MET A 157 1.20 -3.53 -7.75
C MET A 157 1.81 -2.13 -7.80
N VAL A 158 3.02 -1.98 -8.35
CA VAL A 158 3.69 -0.68 -8.50
C VAL A 158 2.89 0.28 -9.38
N MET A 159 2.38 -0.23 -10.51
CA MET A 159 1.57 0.57 -11.43
C MET A 159 0.25 1.01 -10.80
N VAL A 160 -0.38 0.15 -10.00
CA VAL A 160 -1.62 0.48 -9.27
C VAL A 160 -1.34 1.55 -8.22
N VAL A 161 -0.25 1.45 -7.44
CA VAL A 161 0.16 2.48 -6.48
C VAL A 161 0.35 3.82 -7.19
N LEU A 162 1.15 3.84 -8.25
CA LEU A 162 1.43 5.08 -8.99
C LEU A 162 0.16 5.72 -9.55
N THR A 163 -0.69 4.91 -10.18
CA THR A 163 -1.96 5.37 -10.75
C THR A 163 -2.90 5.90 -9.67
N TRP A 164 -3.03 5.16 -8.57
CA TRP A 164 -3.86 5.56 -7.43
C TRP A 164 -3.39 6.90 -6.84
N ASP A 165 -2.09 7.04 -6.58
CA ASP A 165 -1.50 8.25 -6.02
C ASP A 165 -1.70 9.45 -6.95
N LEU A 166 -1.51 9.28 -8.26
CA LEU A 166 -1.76 10.34 -9.25
C LEU A 166 -3.23 10.74 -9.32
N VAL A 167 -4.15 9.78 -9.27
CA VAL A 167 -5.60 10.04 -9.20
C VAL A 167 -5.95 10.79 -7.92
N LEU A 168 -5.45 10.32 -6.77
CA LEU A 168 -5.67 10.96 -5.47
C LEU A 168 -5.20 12.42 -5.49
N VAL A 169 -3.98 12.67 -5.93
CA VAL A 169 -3.40 14.02 -6.01
C VAL A 169 -4.20 14.92 -6.97
N SER A 170 -4.64 14.39 -8.10
CA SER A 170 -5.44 15.12 -9.07
C SER A 170 -6.79 15.54 -8.48
N LEU A 171 -7.45 14.61 -7.78
CA LEU A 171 -8.74 14.85 -7.12
C LEU A 171 -8.61 15.80 -5.93
N MET A 172 -7.53 15.70 -5.16
CA MET A 172 -7.24 16.57 -4.03
C MET A 172 -6.97 18.04 -4.42
N GLY A 173 -6.75 18.31 -5.70
CA GLY A 173 -6.75 19.68 -6.23
C GLY A 173 -8.12 20.39 -6.16
N LEU A 174 -9.21 19.65 -5.93
CA LEU A 174 -10.59 20.15 -5.87
C LEU A 174 -11.07 20.27 -4.42
N SER A 175 -11.45 21.49 -3.98
CA SER A 175 -11.89 21.75 -2.59
C SER A 175 -13.12 20.93 -2.18
N SER A 176 -14.04 20.68 -3.12
CA SER A 176 -15.23 19.84 -2.88
C SER A 176 -14.87 18.39 -2.59
N VAL A 177 -13.82 17.85 -3.23
CA VAL A 177 -13.34 16.49 -2.98
C VAL A 177 -12.64 16.42 -1.62
N GLN A 178 -11.83 17.40 -1.28
CA GLN A 178 -11.17 17.48 0.02
C GLN A 178 -12.17 17.40 1.18
N GLN A 179 -13.26 18.18 1.09
CA GLN A 179 -14.31 18.18 2.13
C GLN A 179 -15.05 16.84 2.23
N LYS A 180 -15.41 16.24 1.06
CA LYS A 180 -16.08 14.94 1.03
C LYS A 180 -15.18 13.83 1.57
N LEU A 181 -13.91 13.81 1.15
CA LEU A 181 -12.95 12.82 1.61
C LEU A 181 -12.71 12.92 3.12
N SER A 182 -12.54 14.13 3.65
CA SER A 182 -12.39 14.34 5.10
C SER A 182 -13.55 13.73 5.90
N ARG A 183 -14.77 13.82 5.39
CA ARG A 183 -15.95 13.24 6.05
C ARG A 183 -16.06 11.72 5.90
N ALA A 184 -15.59 11.16 4.79
CA ALA A 184 -15.71 9.73 4.47
C ALA A 184 -14.51 8.90 4.94
N LEU A 185 -13.39 9.53 5.27
CA LEU A 185 -12.11 8.87 5.52
C LEU A 185 -12.22 7.76 6.58
N TRP A 186 -12.84 8.05 7.72
CA TRP A 186 -13.01 7.09 8.81
C TRP A 186 -13.85 5.87 8.41
N LEU A 187 -14.84 6.05 7.50
CA LEU A 187 -15.64 4.93 6.98
C LEU A 187 -14.82 4.05 6.04
N ILE A 188 -14.01 4.68 5.16
CA ILE A 188 -13.08 3.98 4.28
C ILE A 188 -12.08 3.17 5.11
N GLU A 189 -11.51 3.76 6.16
CA GLU A 189 -10.61 3.07 7.08
C GLU A 189 -11.27 1.86 7.73
N ARG A 190 -12.47 2.01 8.26
CA ARG A 190 -13.19 0.91 8.91
C ARG A 190 -13.49 -0.23 7.95
N THR A 191 -13.99 0.09 6.76
CA THR A 191 -14.28 -0.94 5.74
C THR A 191 -13.01 -1.67 5.28
N ALA A 192 -11.92 -0.93 5.03
CA ALA A 192 -10.62 -1.51 4.72
C ALA A 192 -10.13 -2.41 5.87
N GLY A 193 -10.29 -1.97 7.12
CA GLY A 193 -9.93 -2.74 8.31
C GLY A 193 -10.65 -4.09 8.39
N VAL A 194 -11.96 -4.12 8.15
CA VAL A 194 -12.74 -5.37 8.12
C VAL A 194 -12.23 -6.32 7.05
N VAL A 195 -11.96 -5.82 5.84
CA VAL A 195 -11.46 -6.64 4.72
C VAL A 195 -10.07 -7.20 5.04
N LEU A 196 -9.14 -6.38 5.55
CA LEU A 196 -7.80 -6.85 5.92
C LEU A 196 -7.84 -7.89 7.06
N MET A 197 -8.73 -7.71 8.05
CA MET A 197 -8.95 -8.72 9.09
C MET A 197 -9.50 -10.03 8.51
N GLY A 198 -10.41 -9.95 7.54
CA GLY A 198 -10.92 -11.12 6.83
C GLY A 198 -9.81 -11.90 6.11
N PHE A 199 -8.91 -11.20 5.41
CA PHE A 199 -7.74 -11.82 4.77
C PHE A 199 -6.78 -12.44 5.79
N GLY A 200 -6.44 -11.71 6.87
CA GLY A 200 -5.57 -12.23 7.92
C GLY A 200 -6.17 -13.49 8.58
N GLY A 201 -7.47 -13.49 8.89
CA GLY A 201 -8.17 -14.64 9.44
C GLY A 201 -8.20 -15.83 8.48
N TRP A 202 -8.43 -15.60 7.19
CA TRP A 202 -8.39 -16.64 6.17
C TRP A 202 -7.00 -17.29 6.04
N VAL A 203 -5.93 -16.48 6.07
CA VAL A 203 -4.55 -16.99 6.04
C VAL A 203 -4.27 -17.85 7.28
N LEU A 204 -4.64 -17.39 8.47
CA LEU A 204 -4.48 -18.19 9.71
C LEU A 204 -5.22 -19.53 9.63
N TRP A 205 -6.45 -19.52 9.15
CA TRP A 205 -7.25 -20.76 8.98
C TRP A 205 -6.58 -21.77 8.03
N ARG A 206 -5.87 -21.27 7.00
CA ARG A 206 -5.19 -22.14 6.02
C ARG A 206 -3.89 -22.73 6.57
N VAL A 207 -3.20 -22.03 7.47
CA VAL A 207 -1.87 -22.42 7.98
C VAL A 207 -1.95 -23.31 9.24
N ILE A 208 -3.03 -23.18 10.01
CA ILE A 208 -3.31 -24.00 11.21
C ILE A 208 -4.12 -25.25 10.81
#